data_5c8f3587eefe72b63358f7804989dc50
#
_entry.id   5c8f3587eefe72b63358f7804989dc50
#
_cell.length_a   1.000
_cell.length_b   1.000
_cell.length_c   1.000
_cell.angle_alpha   90.00
_cell.angle_beta   90.00
_cell.angle_gamma   90.00
#
_symmetry.space_group_name_H-M   'P 1'
#
loop_
_entity.id
_entity.type
_entity.pdbx_description
1 polymer ?
#
loop_
_entity_poly.entity_id
_entity_poly.type
_entity_poly.pdbx_seq_one_letter_code
_entity_poly.pdbx_strand_id
1 'polypeptide(L)'
;LKEQAEVMVTKYKNEDVFPKFGTEDWDIVRREGLENFVKELYEVEPAVFMKLNKEQKRVFLELLNLVMDSGERDSLFKILDAVVELDSNDRKEFAKILEITRLKQVVSTIKLISDRLLTLENLKKIVFNHTLQANEVRDLQSFIEKHYWIFGEEYRMVCAEEVKFEEALRKYIYILRGVSEKKYIAHPNKYKEMDLFLTGTDFRDGRPHNIVV
;
A
#
# COMPACT_ATOMS: atom_id res chain seq x y z
N LEU A 1 -8.70 35.50 28.60
CA LEU A 1 -8.35 34.45 27.64
C LEU A 1 -6.85 34.13 27.69
N LYS A 2 -5.93 35.12 27.63
CA LYS A 2 -4.46 34.90 27.66
C LYS A 2 -4.01 34.11 28.89
N GLU A 3 -4.42 34.52 30.08
CA GLU A 3 -4.11 33.81 31.31
C GLU A 3 -4.64 32.36 31.32
N GLN A 4 -5.83 32.13 30.76
CA GLN A 4 -6.41 30.81 30.62
C GLN A 4 -5.64 29.94 29.59
N ALA A 5 -5.13 30.53 28.51
CA ALA A 5 -4.29 29.84 27.55
C ALA A 5 -2.97 29.35 28.17
N GLU A 6 -2.34 30.17 29.02
CA GLU A 6 -1.11 29.76 29.75
C GLU A 6 -1.39 28.64 30.76
N VAL A 7 -2.48 28.72 31.50
CA VAL A 7 -2.90 27.66 32.42
C VAL A 7 -3.15 26.35 31.65
N MET A 8 -3.80 26.44 30.48
CA MET A 8 -4.07 25.27 29.64
C MET A 8 -2.78 24.64 29.12
N VAL A 9 -1.84 25.44 28.59
CA VAL A 9 -0.53 24.93 28.10
C VAL A 9 0.25 24.28 29.24
N THR A 10 0.28 24.90 30.42
CA THR A 10 0.92 24.35 31.62
C THR A 10 0.30 23.00 32.03
N LYS A 11 -1.02 22.91 32.01
CA LYS A 11 -1.76 21.67 32.28
C LYS A 11 -1.37 20.57 31.26
N TYR A 12 -1.30 20.91 29.98
CA TYR A 12 -0.96 19.96 28.93
C TYR A 12 0.50 19.45 29.02
N LYS A 13 1.42 20.32 29.47
CA LYS A 13 2.80 19.92 29.78
C LYS A 13 2.83 18.91 30.93
N ASN A 14 2.07 19.16 32.01
CA ASN A 14 1.99 18.24 33.14
C ASN A 14 1.30 16.92 32.81
N GLU A 15 0.41 16.91 31.84
CA GLU A 15 -0.23 15.68 31.31
C GLU A 15 0.68 14.88 30.37
N ASP A 16 1.88 15.37 30.02
CA ASP A 16 2.83 14.75 29.07
C ASP A 16 2.20 14.47 27.70
N VAL A 17 1.48 15.48 27.17
CA VAL A 17 0.81 15.39 25.87
C VAL A 17 1.53 16.17 24.78
N PHE A 18 2.48 17.03 25.12
CA PHE A 18 3.32 17.71 24.12
C PHE A 18 4.29 16.76 23.44
N PRO A 19 4.63 17.00 22.15
CA PRO A 19 5.69 16.29 21.47
C PRO A 19 7.02 16.38 22.25
N LYS A 20 7.82 15.34 22.18
CA LYS A 20 9.15 15.34 22.79
C LYS A 20 10.13 16.00 21.84
N PHE A 21 10.74 17.07 22.29
CA PHE A 21 11.78 17.78 21.57
C PHE A 21 13.16 17.37 22.10
N GLY A 22 14.20 17.54 21.29
CA GLY A 22 15.58 17.40 21.70
C GLY A 22 16.04 18.55 22.60
N THR A 23 17.35 18.66 22.76
CA THR A 23 17.99 19.67 23.62
C THR A 23 18.79 20.71 22.84
N GLU A 24 18.84 20.61 21.52
CA GLU A 24 19.54 21.56 20.68
C GLU A 24 18.80 22.93 20.63
N ASP A 25 19.52 24.00 20.33
CA ASP A 25 18.95 25.34 20.34
C ASP A 25 17.71 25.48 19.44
N TRP A 26 17.74 24.84 18.27
CA TRP A 26 16.60 24.86 17.35
C TRP A 26 15.38 24.05 17.88
N ASP A 27 15.60 23.01 18.68
CA ASP A 27 14.52 22.28 19.36
C ASP A 27 13.81 23.15 20.39
N ILE A 28 14.56 24.00 21.08
CA ILE A 28 14.00 24.97 22.03
C ILE A 28 13.11 25.97 21.31
N VAL A 29 13.60 26.55 20.21
CA VAL A 29 12.83 27.51 19.38
C VAL A 29 11.55 26.85 18.84
N ARG A 30 11.65 25.60 18.38
CA ARG A 30 10.51 24.85 17.84
C ARG A 30 9.47 24.55 18.91
N ARG A 31 9.91 24.17 20.09
CA ARG A 31 9.01 23.97 21.25
C ARG A 31 8.26 25.24 21.64
N GLU A 32 9.00 26.35 21.77
CA GLU A 32 8.41 27.65 22.10
C GLU A 32 7.42 28.13 21.01
N GLY A 33 7.77 27.90 19.75
CA GLY A 33 6.90 28.17 18.62
C GLY A 33 5.58 27.42 18.70
N LEU A 34 5.62 26.10 18.97
CA LEU A 34 4.42 25.28 19.14
C LEU A 34 3.57 25.74 20.35
N GLU A 35 4.22 26.05 21.48
CA GLU A 35 3.52 26.55 22.65
C GLU A 35 2.78 27.86 22.39
N ASN A 36 3.43 28.80 21.70
CA ASN A 36 2.82 30.07 21.34
C ASN A 36 1.66 29.87 20.35
N PHE A 37 1.85 29.03 19.35
CA PHE A 37 0.79 28.71 18.39
C PHE A 37 -0.43 28.08 19.07
N VAL A 38 -0.22 27.16 20.00
CA VAL A 38 -1.30 26.54 20.77
C VAL A 38 -2.04 27.56 21.65
N LYS A 39 -1.33 28.52 22.24
CA LYS A 39 -1.94 29.65 23.00
C LYS A 39 -2.82 30.50 22.11
N GLU A 40 -2.29 30.93 20.97
CA GLU A 40 -3.02 31.74 20.00
C GLU A 40 -4.28 31.01 19.50
N LEU A 41 -4.15 29.75 19.16
CA LEU A 41 -5.29 28.93 18.72
C LEU A 41 -6.35 28.79 19.83
N TYR A 42 -5.93 28.62 21.09
CA TYR A 42 -6.86 28.58 22.22
C TYR A 42 -7.58 29.90 22.44
N GLU A 43 -6.92 31.03 22.19
CA GLU A 43 -7.55 32.36 22.30
C GLU A 43 -8.63 32.58 21.23
N VAL A 44 -8.44 32.00 20.04
CA VAL A 44 -9.39 32.09 18.91
C VAL A 44 -10.54 31.11 19.06
N GLU A 45 -10.24 29.85 19.38
CA GLU A 45 -11.24 28.77 19.41
C GLU A 45 -11.00 27.81 20.61
N PRO A 46 -11.34 28.21 21.83
CA PRO A 46 -11.14 27.37 23.03
C PRO A 46 -11.87 26.03 22.98
N ALA A 47 -12.99 25.96 22.23
CA ALA A 47 -13.84 24.78 22.18
C ALA A 47 -13.12 23.55 21.60
N VAL A 48 -12.13 23.76 20.73
CA VAL A 48 -11.30 22.70 20.15
C VAL A 48 -10.57 21.90 21.23
N PHE A 49 -10.15 22.54 22.30
CA PHE A 49 -9.35 21.94 23.37
C PHE A 49 -10.19 21.34 24.53
N MET A 50 -11.44 21.76 24.67
CA MET A 50 -12.23 21.44 25.87
C MET A 50 -12.73 20.00 25.97
N LYS A 51 -12.90 19.30 24.83
CA LYS A 51 -13.52 17.98 24.77
C LYS A 51 -12.54 16.85 24.46
N LEU A 52 -11.26 17.14 24.34
CA LEU A 52 -10.26 16.15 23.98
C LEU A 52 -9.84 15.31 25.18
N ASN A 53 -9.81 13.99 25.01
CA ASN A 53 -9.14 13.09 25.96
C ASN A 53 -7.61 13.19 25.79
N LYS A 54 -6.85 12.52 26.69
CA LYS A 54 -5.38 12.62 26.72
C LYS A 54 -4.74 12.21 25.37
N GLU A 55 -5.18 11.11 24.78
CA GLU A 55 -4.65 10.63 23.49
C GLU A 55 -4.98 11.59 22.33
N GLN A 56 -6.20 12.11 22.32
CA GLN A 56 -6.60 13.10 21.31
C GLN A 56 -5.80 14.40 21.42
N LYS A 57 -5.52 14.87 22.66
CA LYS A 57 -4.65 16.02 22.89
C LYS A 57 -3.27 15.80 22.30
N ARG A 58 -2.66 14.62 22.57
CA ARG A 58 -1.33 14.28 22.05
C ARG A 58 -1.30 14.26 20.52
N VAL A 59 -2.23 13.54 19.90
CA VAL A 59 -2.33 13.47 18.44
C VAL A 59 -2.55 14.86 17.83
N PHE A 60 -3.38 15.67 18.44
CA PHE A 60 -3.65 17.03 17.97
C PHE A 60 -2.40 17.93 18.04
N LEU A 61 -1.64 17.88 19.14
CA LEU A 61 -0.40 18.64 19.28
C LEU A 61 0.72 18.12 18.36
N GLU A 62 0.81 16.82 18.14
CA GLU A 62 1.74 16.23 17.15
C GLU A 62 1.38 16.71 15.74
N LEU A 63 0.09 16.74 15.38
CA LEU A 63 -0.37 17.24 14.09
C LEU A 63 -0.02 18.72 13.93
N LEU A 64 -0.26 19.56 14.95
CA LEU A 64 0.11 20.98 14.91
C LEU A 64 1.62 21.18 14.74
N ASN A 65 2.42 20.37 15.43
CA ASN A 65 3.87 20.40 15.28
C ASN A 65 4.32 20.03 13.85
N LEU A 66 3.69 19.03 13.22
CA LEU A 66 3.94 18.68 11.82
C LEU A 66 3.51 19.79 10.85
N VAL A 67 2.35 20.43 11.10
CA VAL A 67 1.87 21.57 10.29
C VAL A 67 2.83 22.75 10.37
N MET A 68 3.50 22.97 11.50
CA MET A 68 4.50 24.00 11.67
C MET A 68 5.81 23.68 10.97
N ASP A 69 6.10 22.41 10.73
CA ASP A 69 7.26 21.97 9.96
C ASP A 69 7.05 22.30 8.49
N SER A 70 7.90 23.19 7.95
CA SER A 70 7.77 23.69 6.58
C SER A 70 7.84 22.60 5.51
N GLY A 71 8.53 21.48 5.78
CA GLY A 71 8.66 20.36 4.83
C GLY A 71 7.41 19.50 4.70
N GLU A 72 6.55 19.48 5.72
CA GLU A 72 5.37 18.58 5.77
C GLU A 72 4.03 19.30 5.61
N ARG A 73 4.03 20.63 5.73
CA ARG A 73 2.80 21.44 5.76
C ARG A 73 1.88 21.18 4.58
N ASP A 74 2.40 21.28 3.36
CA ASP A 74 1.58 21.14 2.15
C ASP A 74 1.00 19.74 2.00
N SER A 75 1.78 18.72 2.39
CA SER A 75 1.33 17.33 2.38
C SER A 75 0.20 17.09 3.38
N LEU A 76 0.32 17.67 4.58
CA LEU A 76 -0.71 17.57 5.61
C LEU A 76 -2.00 18.28 5.23
N PHE A 77 -1.93 19.49 4.67
CA PHE A 77 -3.12 20.18 4.20
C PHE A 77 -3.85 19.40 3.12
N LYS A 78 -3.15 18.81 2.14
CA LYS A 78 -3.77 17.94 1.14
C LYS A 78 -4.46 16.72 1.75
N ILE A 79 -3.88 16.11 2.78
CA ILE A 79 -4.51 14.98 3.49
C ILE A 79 -5.77 15.45 4.24
N LEU A 80 -5.69 16.57 4.93
CA LEU A 80 -6.82 17.13 5.68
C LEU A 80 -7.96 17.52 4.74
N ASP A 81 -7.67 18.19 3.64
CA ASP A 81 -8.66 18.55 2.62
C ASP A 81 -9.36 17.31 2.08
N ALA A 82 -8.60 16.26 1.72
CA ALA A 82 -9.18 15.01 1.25
C ALA A 82 -10.11 14.36 2.29
N VAL A 83 -9.76 14.41 3.59
CA VAL A 83 -10.61 13.90 4.67
C VAL A 83 -11.86 14.77 4.87
N VAL A 84 -11.75 16.09 4.71
CA VAL A 84 -12.89 17.02 4.81
C VAL A 84 -13.90 16.80 3.69
N GLU A 85 -13.42 16.50 2.47
CA GLU A 85 -14.26 16.21 1.30
C GLU A 85 -15.05 14.92 1.41
N LEU A 86 -14.61 13.96 2.24
CA LEU A 86 -15.36 12.73 2.50
C LEU A 86 -16.72 13.06 3.15
N ASP A 87 -17.75 12.32 2.79
CA ASP A 87 -19.03 12.40 3.50
C ASP A 87 -18.96 11.74 4.90
N SER A 88 -20.03 11.86 5.68
CA SER A 88 -20.06 11.34 7.06
C SER A 88 -19.92 9.80 7.13
N ASN A 89 -20.40 9.07 6.13
CA ASN A 89 -20.32 7.61 6.08
C ASN A 89 -18.92 7.17 5.69
N ASP A 90 -18.37 7.78 4.64
CA ASP A 90 -17.02 7.50 4.16
C ASP A 90 -15.97 7.80 5.24
N ARG A 91 -16.12 8.91 5.99
CA ARG A 91 -15.26 9.19 7.15
C ARG A 91 -15.32 8.11 8.23
N LYS A 92 -16.51 7.58 8.53
CA LYS A 92 -16.67 6.50 9.52
C LYS A 92 -16.07 5.19 9.02
N GLU A 93 -16.24 4.86 7.74
CA GLU A 93 -15.65 3.67 7.14
C GLU A 93 -14.13 3.77 7.10
N PHE A 94 -13.59 4.93 6.70
CA PHE A 94 -12.16 5.17 6.72
C PHE A 94 -11.57 5.06 8.13
N ALA A 95 -12.25 5.61 9.15
CA ALA A 95 -11.84 5.45 10.54
C ALA A 95 -11.81 3.97 10.97
N LYS A 96 -12.82 3.17 10.62
CA LYS A 96 -12.83 1.72 10.89
C LYS A 96 -11.68 0.98 10.22
N ILE A 97 -11.37 1.34 8.97
CA ILE A 97 -10.21 0.76 8.27
C ILE A 97 -8.92 1.06 9.02
N LEU A 98 -8.76 2.29 9.52
CA LEU A 98 -7.57 2.71 10.29
C LEU A 98 -7.48 2.08 11.69
N GLU A 99 -8.59 1.64 12.27
CA GLU A 99 -8.60 0.86 13.53
C GLU A 99 -7.96 -0.52 13.37
N ILE A 100 -8.14 -1.16 12.22
CA ILE A 100 -7.65 -2.52 11.94
C ILE A 100 -6.40 -2.56 11.07
N THR A 101 -6.05 -1.44 10.43
CA THR A 101 -4.97 -1.36 9.45
C THR A 101 -4.16 -0.08 9.66
N ARG A 102 -2.84 -0.19 9.56
CA ARG A 102 -1.98 1.00 9.62
C ARG A 102 -2.08 1.79 8.31
N LEU A 103 -2.13 3.11 8.38
CA LEU A 103 -2.18 4.01 7.20
C LEU A 103 -1.07 3.67 6.18
N LYS A 104 0.14 3.31 6.64
CA LYS A 104 1.23 2.85 5.77
C LYS A 104 0.84 1.65 4.90
N GLN A 105 0.05 0.70 5.44
CA GLN A 105 -0.42 -0.48 4.70
C GLN A 105 -1.47 -0.08 3.65
N VAL A 106 -2.38 0.83 4.01
CA VAL A 106 -3.36 1.41 3.06
C VAL A 106 -2.63 2.06 1.88
N VAL A 107 -1.65 2.93 2.15
CA VAL A 107 -0.83 3.58 1.11
C VAL A 107 -0.09 2.55 0.24
N SER A 108 0.50 1.51 0.83
CA SER A 108 1.19 0.46 0.08
C SER A 108 0.24 -0.33 -0.82
N THR A 109 -0.97 -0.61 -0.34
CA THR A 109 -2.01 -1.30 -1.14
C THR A 109 -2.47 -0.45 -2.30
N ILE A 110 -2.71 0.85 -2.08
CA ILE A 110 -3.09 1.79 -3.16
C ILE A 110 -1.99 1.88 -4.22
N LYS A 111 -0.72 1.96 -3.81
CA LYS A 111 0.42 1.94 -4.75
C LYS A 111 0.43 0.66 -5.57
N LEU A 112 0.26 -0.51 -4.93
CA LEU A 112 0.20 -1.79 -5.63
C LEU A 112 -0.93 -1.82 -6.67
N ILE A 113 -2.12 -1.33 -6.32
CA ILE A 113 -3.26 -1.26 -7.26
C ILE A 113 -2.93 -0.30 -8.42
N SER A 114 -2.35 0.86 -8.14
CA SER A 114 -1.96 1.84 -9.15
C SER A 114 -0.91 1.27 -10.12
N ASP A 115 0.10 0.57 -9.61
CA ASP A 115 1.14 -0.08 -10.43
C ASP A 115 0.53 -1.18 -11.31
N ARG A 116 -0.45 -1.92 -10.79
CA ARG A 116 -1.17 -2.94 -11.57
C ARG A 116 -2.03 -2.34 -12.67
N LEU A 117 -2.75 -1.26 -12.40
CA LEU A 117 -3.53 -0.55 -13.43
C LEU A 117 -2.61 -0.04 -14.55
N LEU A 118 -1.47 0.58 -14.20
CA LEU A 118 -0.49 1.02 -15.18
C LEU A 118 0.06 -0.16 -16.00
N THR A 119 0.30 -1.31 -15.37
CA THR A 119 0.73 -2.53 -16.04
C THR A 119 -0.30 -3.00 -17.06
N LEU A 120 -1.60 -3.01 -16.70
CA LEU A 120 -2.68 -3.38 -17.64
C LEU A 120 -2.81 -2.39 -18.81
N GLU A 121 -2.64 -1.09 -18.55
CA GLU A 121 -2.61 -0.07 -19.62
C GLU A 121 -1.43 -0.29 -20.57
N ASN A 122 -0.26 -0.65 -20.05
CA ASN A 122 0.90 -0.96 -20.86
C ASN A 122 0.69 -2.23 -21.68
N LEU A 123 0.12 -3.28 -21.10
CA LEU A 123 -0.27 -4.49 -21.84
C LEU A 123 -1.22 -4.13 -23.00
N LYS A 124 -2.25 -3.32 -22.71
CA LYS A 124 -3.18 -2.86 -23.75
C LYS A 124 -2.47 -2.12 -24.88
N LYS A 125 -1.47 -1.28 -24.58
CA LYS A 125 -0.66 -0.60 -25.60
C LYS A 125 0.18 -1.59 -26.40
N ILE A 126 0.82 -2.58 -25.78
CA ILE A 126 1.60 -3.61 -26.45
C ILE A 126 0.73 -4.40 -27.43
N VAL A 127 -0.46 -4.82 -26.99
CA VAL A 127 -1.37 -5.65 -27.80
C VAL A 127 -2.05 -4.88 -28.94
N PHE A 128 -2.48 -3.65 -28.68
CA PHE A 128 -3.36 -2.94 -29.61
C PHE A 128 -2.70 -1.77 -30.36
N ASN A 129 -1.49 -1.35 -29.97
CA ASN A 129 -0.81 -0.28 -30.66
C ASN A 129 0.11 -0.84 -31.76
N HIS A 130 -0.41 -0.97 -32.96
CA HIS A 130 0.33 -1.47 -34.13
C HIS A 130 1.57 -0.65 -34.50
N THR A 131 1.68 0.60 -34.00
CA THR A 131 2.89 1.43 -34.29
C THR A 131 4.10 0.99 -33.46
N LEU A 132 3.90 0.27 -32.36
CA LEU A 132 4.99 -0.23 -31.50
C LEU A 132 5.69 -1.45 -32.10
N GLN A 133 5.12 -2.10 -33.11
CA GLN A 133 5.66 -3.32 -33.72
C GLN A 133 6.15 -4.35 -32.69
N ALA A 134 5.38 -4.49 -31.60
CA ALA A 134 5.73 -5.40 -30.51
C ALA A 134 5.88 -6.83 -31.05
N ASN A 135 6.98 -7.48 -30.71
CA ASN A 135 7.22 -8.88 -31.07
C ASN A 135 6.51 -9.78 -30.04
N GLU A 136 5.74 -10.77 -30.52
CA GLU A 136 4.96 -11.68 -29.67
C GLU A 136 5.86 -12.40 -28.65
N VAL A 137 6.95 -13.00 -29.09
CA VAL A 137 7.84 -13.77 -28.22
C VAL A 137 8.64 -12.85 -27.28
N ARG A 138 9.30 -11.83 -27.85
CA ARG A 138 10.20 -11.00 -27.06
C ARG A 138 9.49 -10.05 -26.11
N ASP A 139 8.42 -9.40 -26.57
CA ASP A 139 7.82 -8.27 -25.84
C ASP A 139 6.58 -8.70 -25.08
N LEU A 140 5.66 -9.45 -25.69
CA LEU A 140 4.41 -9.87 -25.04
C LEU A 140 4.64 -11.03 -24.06
N GLN A 141 5.35 -12.06 -24.47
CA GLN A 141 5.64 -13.22 -23.61
C GLN A 141 6.44 -12.78 -22.38
N SER A 142 7.54 -12.05 -22.57
CA SER A 142 8.35 -11.51 -21.46
C SER A 142 7.56 -10.59 -20.53
N PHE A 143 6.59 -9.86 -21.06
CA PHE A 143 5.69 -9.05 -20.25
C PHE A 143 4.75 -9.92 -19.39
N ILE A 144 4.13 -10.92 -20.00
CA ILE A 144 3.22 -11.85 -19.32
C ILE A 144 3.95 -12.65 -18.24
N GLU A 145 5.15 -13.13 -18.51
CA GLU A 145 5.98 -13.85 -17.53
C GLU A 145 6.25 -13.04 -16.26
N LYS A 146 6.51 -11.75 -16.41
CA LYS A 146 6.72 -10.83 -15.28
C LYS A 146 5.45 -10.46 -14.55
N HIS A 147 4.31 -10.57 -15.23
CA HIS A 147 3.01 -10.10 -14.74
C HIS A 147 1.93 -11.19 -14.80
N TYR A 148 2.29 -12.44 -14.56
CA TYR A 148 1.37 -13.59 -14.64
C TYR A 148 0.18 -13.50 -13.66
N TRP A 149 0.25 -12.64 -12.66
CA TRP A 149 -0.89 -12.30 -11.78
C TRP A 149 -2.11 -11.76 -12.55
N ILE A 150 -1.96 -11.35 -13.81
CA ILE A 150 -3.05 -10.93 -14.70
C ILE A 150 -4.07 -12.05 -14.90
N PHE A 151 -3.65 -13.32 -14.82
CA PHE A 151 -4.53 -14.47 -14.91
C PHE A 151 -5.24 -14.81 -13.60
N GLY A 152 -4.81 -14.24 -12.48
CA GLY A 152 -5.35 -14.39 -11.14
C GLY A 152 -4.25 -14.52 -10.08
N GLU A 153 -4.54 -14.03 -8.88
CA GLU A 153 -3.60 -14.06 -7.74
C GLU A 153 -3.31 -15.47 -7.24
N GLU A 154 -4.22 -16.40 -7.50
CA GLU A 154 -4.12 -17.82 -7.15
C GLU A 154 -3.10 -18.56 -8.00
N TYR A 155 -2.74 -18.05 -9.17
CA TYR A 155 -1.81 -18.73 -10.07
C TYR A 155 -0.36 -18.51 -9.70
N ARG A 156 0.42 -19.58 -9.86
CA ARG A 156 1.88 -19.59 -9.76
C ARG A 156 2.46 -20.09 -11.07
N MET A 157 3.54 -19.50 -11.50
CA MET A 157 4.24 -19.93 -12.70
C MET A 157 5.00 -21.22 -12.41
N VAL A 158 4.74 -22.23 -13.23
CA VAL A 158 5.48 -23.51 -13.23
C VAL A 158 6.66 -23.41 -14.19
N CYS A 159 6.43 -22.92 -15.39
CA CYS A 159 7.46 -22.63 -16.37
C CYS A 159 6.99 -21.60 -17.41
N ALA A 160 7.97 -21.02 -18.07
CA ALA A 160 7.89 -20.12 -19.20
C ALA A 160 9.06 -20.45 -20.15
N GLU A 161 9.13 -19.82 -21.31
CA GLU A 161 10.25 -19.93 -22.27
C GLU A 161 10.35 -21.30 -22.97
N GLU A 162 9.35 -21.68 -23.77
CA GLU A 162 9.42 -22.83 -24.67
C GLU A 162 9.88 -24.16 -24.01
N VAL A 163 9.42 -24.40 -22.79
CA VAL A 163 9.77 -25.59 -22.05
C VAL A 163 9.00 -26.81 -22.57
N LYS A 164 9.69 -27.92 -22.79
CA LYS A 164 9.05 -29.18 -23.22
C LYS A 164 8.01 -29.63 -22.20
N PHE A 165 6.87 -30.12 -22.67
CA PHE A 165 5.76 -30.59 -21.85
C PHE A 165 6.20 -31.58 -20.76
N GLU A 166 7.08 -32.52 -21.11
CA GLU A 166 7.63 -33.48 -20.14
C GLU A 166 8.39 -32.81 -19.00
N GLU A 167 9.18 -31.78 -19.31
CA GLU A 167 9.94 -31.05 -18.30
C GLU A 167 9.02 -30.19 -17.43
N ALA A 168 8.05 -29.51 -18.03
CA ALA A 168 7.06 -28.72 -17.34
C ALA A 168 6.25 -29.57 -16.34
N LEU A 169 5.82 -30.77 -16.74
CA LEU A 169 5.15 -31.70 -15.84
C LEU A 169 6.03 -32.17 -14.69
N ARG A 170 7.32 -32.37 -14.90
CA ARG A 170 8.26 -32.69 -13.81
C ARG A 170 8.38 -31.54 -12.81
N LYS A 171 8.48 -30.30 -13.29
CA LYS A 171 8.45 -29.09 -12.43
C LYS A 171 7.15 -28.99 -11.64
N TYR A 172 6.01 -29.25 -12.28
CA TYR A 172 4.69 -29.27 -11.64
C TYR A 172 4.57 -30.33 -10.54
N ILE A 173 5.00 -31.58 -10.81
CA ILE A 173 5.01 -32.65 -9.82
C ILE A 173 5.91 -32.27 -8.63
N TYR A 174 7.05 -31.66 -8.89
CA TYR A 174 7.92 -31.17 -7.83
C TYR A 174 7.25 -30.11 -6.96
N ILE A 175 6.55 -29.16 -7.56
CA ILE A 175 5.78 -28.13 -6.82
C ILE A 175 4.71 -28.76 -5.94
N LEU A 176 4.01 -29.80 -6.45
CA LEU A 176 2.91 -30.46 -5.72
C LEU A 176 3.39 -31.38 -4.58
N ARG A 177 4.51 -32.08 -4.78
CA ARG A 177 4.92 -33.17 -3.90
C ARG A 177 6.24 -32.96 -3.18
N GLY A 178 6.99 -31.94 -3.55
CA GLY A 178 8.34 -31.68 -3.01
C GLY A 178 9.41 -32.71 -3.43
N VAL A 179 9.09 -33.62 -4.36
CA VAL A 179 9.98 -34.71 -4.79
C VAL A 179 10.20 -34.66 -6.29
N SER A 180 11.48 -34.71 -6.70
CA SER A 180 11.84 -34.75 -8.12
C SER A 180 11.74 -36.22 -8.61
N GLU A 181 10.65 -36.55 -9.29
CA GLU A 181 10.45 -37.84 -9.90
C GLU A 181 10.79 -37.83 -11.38
N LYS A 182 11.73 -38.70 -11.83
CA LYS A 182 11.99 -38.94 -13.24
C LYS A 182 11.00 -39.98 -13.78
N LYS A 183 9.70 -39.64 -13.83
CA LYS A 183 8.73 -40.53 -14.49
C LYS A 183 8.77 -40.30 -15.99
N TYR A 184 8.82 -41.44 -16.72
CA TYR A 184 8.64 -41.44 -18.16
C TYR A 184 7.20 -41.16 -18.52
N ILE A 185 6.98 -40.13 -19.37
CA ILE A 185 5.65 -39.79 -19.84
C ILE A 185 5.44 -40.41 -21.21
N ALA A 186 4.52 -41.38 -21.27
CA ALA A 186 4.15 -42.07 -22.52
C ALA A 186 3.05 -41.25 -23.23
N HIS A 187 3.39 -40.07 -23.74
CA HIS A 187 2.43 -39.22 -24.46
C HIS A 187 3.04 -38.72 -25.80
N PRO A 188 2.30 -38.74 -26.91
CA PRO A 188 2.81 -38.31 -28.21
C PRO A 188 3.32 -36.85 -28.23
N ASN A 189 2.71 -36.00 -27.43
CA ASN A 189 3.05 -34.56 -27.37
C ASN A 189 4.10 -34.21 -26.30
N LYS A 190 4.76 -35.16 -25.69
CA LYS A 190 5.71 -34.94 -24.57
C LYS A 190 6.87 -34.00 -24.90
N TYR A 191 7.22 -33.88 -26.18
CA TYR A 191 8.29 -33.04 -26.68
C TYR A 191 7.79 -31.70 -27.26
N LYS A 192 6.47 -31.46 -27.27
CA LYS A 192 5.95 -30.14 -27.63
C LYS A 192 6.33 -29.11 -26.57
N GLU A 193 6.67 -27.96 -27.03
CA GLU A 193 7.02 -26.81 -26.23
C GLU A 193 5.75 -26.10 -25.77
N MET A 194 5.83 -25.46 -24.63
CA MET A 194 4.78 -24.63 -24.03
C MET A 194 5.36 -23.26 -23.73
N ASP A 195 4.66 -22.22 -24.07
CA ASP A 195 5.09 -20.85 -23.83
C ASP A 195 4.88 -20.46 -22.37
N LEU A 196 3.81 -20.96 -21.76
CA LEU A 196 3.45 -20.63 -20.37
C LEU A 196 2.69 -21.79 -19.70
N PHE A 197 3.08 -22.12 -18.48
CA PHE A 197 2.30 -23.01 -17.62
C PHE A 197 2.12 -22.39 -16.25
N LEU A 198 0.87 -22.10 -15.90
CA LEU A 198 0.47 -21.62 -14.60
C LEU A 198 -0.36 -22.66 -13.88
N THR A 199 -0.17 -22.77 -12.56
CA THR A 199 -0.99 -23.60 -11.67
C THR A 199 -1.54 -22.76 -10.53
N GLY A 200 -2.78 -22.97 -10.18
CA GLY A 200 -3.45 -22.34 -9.05
C GLY A 200 -4.34 -23.33 -8.33
N THR A 201 -4.88 -22.93 -7.20
CA THR A 201 -5.85 -23.71 -6.44
C THR A 201 -7.09 -22.86 -6.25
N ASP A 202 -8.25 -23.35 -6.68
CA ASP A 202 -9.50 -22.65 -6.42
C ASP A 202 -9.78 -22.64 -4.90
N PHE A 203 -9.99 -21.46 -4.35
CA PHE A 203 -10.29 -21.29 -2.93
C PHE A 203 -11.66 -21.85 -2.52
N ARG A 204 -12.55 -22.11 -3.51
CA ARG A 204 -13.91 -22.60 -3.24
C ARG A 204 -14.00 -24.11 -3.09
N ASP A 205 -13.26 -24.85 -3.93
CA ASP A 205 -13.35 -26.33 -3.97
C ASP A 205 -11.99 -27.04 -3.73
N GLY A 206 -10.92 -26.26 -3.59
CA GLY A 206 -9.57 -26.78 -3.37
C GLY A 206 -8.97 -27.54 -4.55
N ARG A 207 -9.59 -27.46 -5.75
CA ARG A 207 -9.09 -28.17 -6.93
C ARG A 207 -8.01 -27.38 -7.64
N PRO A 208 -6.99 -28.05 -8.17
CA PRO A 208 -5.98 -27.38 -8.97
C PRO A 208 -6.56 -26.96 -10.32
N HIS A 209 -6.34 -25.71 -10.67
CA HIS A 209 -6.63 -25.16 -11.99
C HIS A 209 -5.32 -24.85 -12.71
N ASN A 210 -5.25 -25.17 -13.99
CA ASN A 210 -4.06 -25.00 -14.79
C ASN A 210 -4.37 -24.16 -16.03
N ILE A 211 -3.47 -23.25 -16.35
CA ILE A 211 -3.45 -22.51 -17.62
C ILE A 211 -2.20 -22.94 -18.37
N VAL A 212 -2.39 -23.41 -19.60
CA VAL A 212 -1.31 -23.83 -20.50
C VAL A 212 -1.49 -23.09 -21.81
N VAL A 213 -0.44 -22.41 -22.28
CA VAL A 213 -0.39 -21.67 -23.54
C VAL A 213 0.77 -22.21 -24.35
#